data_663c1c6741279a6fe80d1f1b20e27b77
#
_entry.id   663c1c6741279a6fe80d1f1b20e27b77
#
_cell.length_a   1.000
_cell.length_b   1.000
_cell.length_c   1.000
_cell.angle_alpha   90.00
_cell.angle_beta   90.00
_cell.angle_gamma   90.00
#
_symmetry.space_group_name_H-M   'P 1'
#
loop_
_entity.id
_entity.type
_entity.pdbx_description
1 polymer ?
#
loop_
_entity_poly.entity_id
_entity_poly.type
_entity_poly.pdbx_seq_one_letter_code
_entity_poly.pdbx_strand_id
1 'polypeptide(L)'
;MPDSSPRVERIPTLRDNYTYLIIDPESSEAAVVDAPEAGPVVARVERLGVRVTKVLSTHHHPDHSAANPELAKRWGVPVLGHASDAARLPGFTQGLEEGDRVAIGRLEAQVLFIPAHTRGHIAYVLPGAVFCGDTLFAGGCGRLFEGTPAMMHEALNVKLASLSDATRVYCGHEYTENNLRFALTLEPGNAALWERMERVRATRATVARDWHAAAEAEMTVPSTLAEERATNPFMRAHSPELMANVRAQLPNAPTDPVGVLGAVRALKDKF
;
A
#
# COMPACT_ATOMS: atom_id res chain seq x y z
N MET A 1 15.35 10.45 22.89
CA MET A 1 14.97 11.07 21.62
C MET A 1 13.46 11.14 21.62
N PRO A 2 12.81 12.26 21.30
CA PRO A 2 11.38 12.26 21.11
C PRO A 2 11.05 11.21 20.03
N ASP A 3 9.91 10.53 20.20
CA ASP A 3 9.43 9.52 19.25
C ASP A 3 9.17 10.21 17.91
N SER A 4 10.07 10.00 16.95
CA SER A 4 10.00 10.59 15.62
C SER A 4 9.03 9.85 14.69
N SER A 5 8.12 9.08 15.25
CA SER A 5 7.12 8.34 14.48
C SER A 5 6.07 9.28 13.87
N PRO A 6 5.68 9.10 12.60
CA PRO A 6 4.63 9.90 11.98
C PRO A 6 3.28 9.61 12.64
N ARG A 7 2.46 10.66 12.80
CA ARG A 7 1.03 10.49 12.95
C ARG A 7 0.43 10.27 11.56
N VAL A 8 -0.31 9.19 11.39
CA VAL A 8 -0.93 8.83 10.11
C VAL A 8 -2.45 8.87 10.24
N GLU A 9 -3.09 9.66 9.39
CA GLU A 9 -4.55 9.66 9.23
C GLU A 9 -4.92 8.88 7.98
N ARG A 10 -5.92 8.03 8.09
CA ARG A 10 -6.51 7.26 6.98
C ARG A 10 -7.80 7.98 6.54
N ILE A 11 -7.89 8.26 5.26
CA ILE A 11 -9.04 8.91 4.66
C ILE A 11 -9.64 7.96 3.63
N PRO A 12 -10.84 7.42 3.88
CA PRO A 12 -11.55 6.64 2.88
C PRO A 12 -11.89 7.51 1.68
N THR A 13 -11.59 7.01 0.48
CA THR A 13 -11.89 7.68 -0.78
C THR A 13 -12.44 6.66 -1.78
N LEU A 14 -13.18 7.11 -2.78
CA LEU A 14 -13.85 6.29 -3.78
C LEU A 14 -14.69 5.15 -3.14
N ARG A 15 -14.46 3.88 -3.55
CA ARG A 15 -15.22 2.71 -3.07
C ARG A 15 -14.48 1.91 -2.01
N ASP A 16 -13.15 1.90 -2.07
CA ASP A 16 -12.26 1.08 -1.25
C ASP A 16 -10.83 1.64 -1.16
N ASN A 17 -10.58 2.86 -1.70
CA ASN A 17 -9.26 3.48 -1.68
C ASN A 17 -8.96 4.12 -0.32
N TYR A 18 -7.69 4.15 0.01
CA TYR A 18 -7.13 4.92 1.10
C TYR A 18 -6.28 6.08 0.58
N THR A 19 -6.63 7.29 0.99
CA THR A 19 -5.71 8.43 0.99
C THR A 19 -5.11 8.59 2.38
N TYR A 20 -3.85 8.98 2.49
CA TYR A 20 -3.19 9.17 3.77
C TYR A 20 -2.74 10.62 3.98
N LEU A 21 -2.79 11.07 5.25
CA LEU A 21 -2.02 12.20 5.70
C LEU A 21 -0.88 11.70 6.58
N ILE A 22 0.34 11.98 6.17
CA ILE A 22 1.53 11.80 7.01
C ILE A 22 1.76 13.13 7.72
N ILE A 23 1.64 13.17 9.03
CA ILE A 23 1.71 14.39 9.84
C ILE A 23 2.93 14.31 10.74
N ASP A 24 3.75 15.35 10.71
CA ASP A 24 4.75 15.58 11.74
C ASP A 24 4.06 16.15 13.00
N PRO A 25 4.06 15.40 14.12
CA PRO A 25 3.36 15.83 15.33
C PRO A 25 3.93 17.08 15.98
N GLU A 26 5.20 17.42 15.69
CA GLU A 26 5.86 18.57 16.31
C GLU A 26 5.63 19.88 15.52
N SER A 27 5.64 19.83 14.20
CA SER A 27 5.45 21.02 13.35
C SER A 27 4.02 21.20 12.84
N SER A 28 3.18 20.17 12.95
CA SER A 28 1.86 20.10 12.31
C SER A 28 1.91 20.22 10.78
N GLU A 29 3.08 20.02 10.18
CA GLU A 29 3.21 19.89 8.73
C GLU A 29 2.78 18.51 8.28
N ALA A 30 2.16 18.45 7.10
CA ALA A 30 1.65 17.21 6.55
C ALA A 30 1.99 17.04 5.07
N ALA A 31 2.06 15.76 4.64
CA ALA A 31 2.00 15.38 3.23
C ALA A 31 0.74 14.53 2.99
N VAL A 32 0.12 14.75 1.83
CA VAL A 32 -0.96 13.89 1.33
C VAL A 32 -0.35 12.78 0.49
N VAL A 33 -0.78 11.54 0.67
CA VAL A 33 -0.35 10.39 -0.16
C VAL A 33 -1.56 9.80 -0.87
N ASP A 34 -1.46 9.67 -2.19
CA ASP A 34 -2.44 9.06 -3.09
C ASP A 34 -3.86 9.60 -2.91
N ALA A 35 -4.17 10.70 -3.58
CA ALA A 35 -5.45 11.37 -3.47
C ALA A 35 -6.24 11.31 -4.79
N PRO A 36 -7.25 10.44 -4.91
CA PRO A 36 -8.17 10.46 -6.06
C PRO A 36 -9.26 11.53 -5.95
N GLU A 37 -9.62 11.93 -4.73
CA GLU A 37 -10.68 12.90 -4.45
C GLU A 37 -10.18 14.00 -3.53
N ALA A 38 -10.46 15.28 -3.88
CA ALA A 38 -10.03 16.41 -3.07
C ALA A 38 -10.94 16.64 -1.84
N GLY A 39 -12.24 16.50 -1.99
CA GLY A 39 -13.22 16.82 -0.95
C GLY A 39 -12.95 16.18 0.41
N PRO A 40 -12.87 14.85 0.52
CA PRO A 40 -12.57 14.15 1.78
C PRO A 40 -11.24 14.57 2.41
N VAL A 41 -10.22 14.79 1.57
CA VAL A 41 -8.88 15.20 2.01
C VAL A 41 -8.90 16.60 2.60
N VAL A 42 -9.51 17.55 1.90
CA VAL A 42 -9.64 18.94 2.35
C VAL A 42 -10.39 19.01 3.68
N ALA A 43 -11.54 18.33 3.78
CA ALA A 43 -12.32 18.30 5.02
C ALA A 43 -11.52 17.74 6.21
N ARG A 44 -10.70 16.69 5.96
CA ARG A 44 -9.83 16.13 7.00
C ARG A 44 -8.72 17.07 7.42
N VAL A 45 -8.05 17.72 6.47
CA VAL A 45 -6.99 18.71 6.72
C VAL A 45 -7.52 19.89 7.53
N GLU A 46 -8.67 20.45 7.15
CA GLU A 46 -9.32 21.57 7.85
C GLU A 46 -9.71 21.19 9.27
N ARG A 47 -10.30 20.00 9.47
CA ARG A 47 -10.69 19.50 10.80
C ARG A 47 -9.48 19.33 11.73
N LEU A 48 -8.33 18.93 11.20
CA LEU A 48 -7.11 18.70 11.97
C LEU A 48 -6.27 19.96 12.18
N GLY A 49 -6.49 21.01 11.38
CA GLY A 49 -5.71 22.24 11.43
C GLY A 49 -4.24 22.06 11.05
N VAL A 50 -3.92 21.05 10.23
CA VAL A 50 -2.56 20.77 9.78
C VAL A 50 -2.22 21.53 8.51
N ARG A 51 -0.92 21.79 8.27
CA ARG A 51 -0.42 22.49 7.10
C ARG A 51 0.13 21.51 6.08
N VAL A 52 -0.58 21.32 4.98
CA VAL A 52 -0.09 20.51 3.87
C VAL A 52 1.06 21.22 3.17
N THR A 53 2.17 20.51 2.94
CA THR A 53 3.38 21.04 2.31
C THR A 53 3.71 20.36 0.98
N LYS A 54 3.10 19.21 0.69
CA LYS A 54 3.26 18.48 -0.59
C LYS A 54 2.18 17.42 -0.79
N VAL A 55 2.00 17.02 -2.06
CA VAL A 55 1.24 15.86 -2.46
C VAL A 55 2.22 14.81 -2.99
N LEU A 56 2.13 13.59 -2.46
CA LEU A 56 2.97 12.46 -2.81
C LEU A 56 2.14 11.42 -3.54
N SER A 57 2.64 10.91 -4.65
CA SER A 57 1.99 9.81 -5.37
C SER A 57 2.90 8.60 -5.42
N THR A 58 2.37 7.43 -5.08
CA THR A 58 3.09 6.17 -5.22
C THR A 58 3.20 5.75 -6.67
N HIS A 59 2.17 6.04 -7.48
CA HIS A 59 2.12 5.77 -8.91
C HIS A 59 1.04 6.64 -9.59
N HIS A 60 0.92 6.52 -10.92
CA HIS A 60 0.15 7.46 -11.74
C HIS A 60 -1.33 7.11 -11.93
N HIS A 61 -1.83 5.97 -11.46
CA HIS A 61 -3.22 5.57 -11.70
C HIS A 61 -4.21 6.63 -11.20
N PRO A 62 -5.32 6.86 -11.94
CA PRO A 62 -6.25 7.95 -11.60
C PRO A 62 -6.88 7.83 -10.22
N ASP A 63 -7.13 6.61 -9.77
CA ASP A 63 -7.66 6.32 -8.43
C ASP A 63 -6.67 6.53 -7.28
N HIS A 64 -5.45 7.03 -7.60
CA HIS A 64 -4.43 7.49 -6.63
C HIS A 64 -4.01 8.95 -6.86
N SER A 65 -4.29 9.52 -8.03
CA SER A 65 -3.66 10.77 -8.43
C SER A 65 -4.61 11.83 -9.02
N ALA A 66 -5.88 11.50 -9.24
CA ALA A 66 -6.78 12.39 -9.99
C ALA A 66 -6.98 13.77 -9.32
N ALA A 67 -6.93 13.87 -7.99
CA ALA A 67 -7.08 15.12 -7.28
C ALA A 67 -5.78 15.92 -7.12
N ASN A 68 -4.64 15.41 -7.55
CA ASN A 68 -3.34 16.08 -7.37
C ASN A 68 -3.33 17.54 -7.86
N PRO A 69 -3.82 17.88 -9.08
CA PRO A 69 -3.79 19.26 -9.56
C PRO A 69 -4.64 20.22 -8.71
N GLU A 70 -5.80 19.76 -8.24
CA GLU A 70 -6.70 20.55 -7.40
C GLU A 70 -6.07 20.83 -6.04
N LEU A 71 -5.53 19.78 -5.38
CA LEU A 71 -4.90 19.89 -4.07
C LEU A 71 -3.62 20.73 -4.12
N ALA A 72 -2.78 20.52 -5.14
CA ALA A 72 -1.58 21.32 -5.37
C ALA A 72 -1.89 22.81 -5.54
N LYS A 73 -2.92 23.13 -6.35
CA LYS A 73 -3.38 24.51 -6.55
C LYS A 73 -3.95 25.13 -5.27
N ARG A 74 -4.76 24.35 -4.52
CA ARG A 74 -5.40 24.84 -3.28
C ARG A 74 -4.39 25.29 -2.24
N TRP A 75 -3.32 24.52 -2.06
CA TRP A 75 -2.33 24.79 -1.01
C TRP A 75 -1.02 25.41 -1.53
N GLY A 76 -0.87 25.58 -2.84
CA GLY A 76 0.37 26.10 -3.44
C GLY A 76 1.58 25.18 -3.22
N VAL A 77 1.38 23.86 -3.32
CA VAL A 77 2.39 22.85 -2.97
C VAL A 77 2.79 21.98 -4.17
N PRO A 78 3.99 21.41 -4.18
CA PRO A 78 4.42 20.52 -5.24
C PRO A 78 3.70 19.14 -5.19
N VAL A 79 3.62 18.51 -6.38
CA VAL A 79 3.24 17.10 -6.55
C VAL A 79 4.48 16.29 -6.88
N LEU A 80 4.78 15.31 -6.03
CA LEU A 80 5.95 14.45 -6.15
C LEU A 80 5.53 13.02 -6.53
N GLY A 81 6.31 12.39 -7.39
CA GLY A 81 6.19 10.99 -7.78
C GLY A 81 7.45 10.54 -8.49
N HIS A 82 7.51 9.29 -8.95
CA HIS A 82 8.70 8.80 -9.66
C HIS A 82 8.95 9.60 -10.95
N ALA A 83 10.22 9.93 -11.23
CA ALA A 83 10.61 10.77 -12.38
C ALA A 83 10.12 10.21 -13.72
N SER A 84 10.06 8.88 -13.88
CA SER A 84 9.56 8.25 -15.10
C SER A 84 8.06 8.46 -15.34
N ASP A 85 7.29 8.87 -14.32
CA ASP A 85 5.86 9.14 -14.42
C ASP A 85 5.53 10.61 -14.73
N ALA A 86 6.53 11.46 -14.96
CA ALA A 86 6.36 12.89 -15.21
C ALA A 86 5.28 13.23 -16.26
N ALA A 87 5.18 12.44 -17.33
CA ALA A 87 4.18 12.63 -18.39
C ALA A 87 2.79 12.03 -18.07
N ARG A 88 2.69 11.18 -17.05
CA ARG A 88 1.48 10.40 -16.74
C ARG A 88 0.81 10.83 -15.44
N LEU A 89 1.58 11.43 -14.52
CA LEU A 89 1.10 11.81 -13.20
C LEU A 89 0.47 13.22 -13.24
N PRO A 90 -0.84 13.38 -12.98
CA PRO A 90 -1.51 14.66 -12.98
C PRO A 90 -0.87 15.65 -11.99
N GLY A 91 -0.61 16.88 -12.45
CA GLY A 91 -0.04 17.94 -11.61
C GLY A 91 1.43 17.75 -11.22
N PHE A 92 2.13 16.79 -11.79
CA PHE A 92 3.55 16.49 -11.52
C PHE A 92 4.43 17.74 -11.58
N THR A 93 5.26 17.93 -10.56
CA THR A 93 6.20 19.06 -10.48
C THR A 93 7.62 18.66 -10.10
N GLN A 94 7.79 17.53 -9.41
CA GLN A 94 9.11 17.09 -8.94
C GLN A 94 9.25 15.57 -9.03
N GLY A 95 10.29 15.11 -9.73
CA GLY A 95 10.66 13.70 -9.85
C GLY A 95 11.45 13.20 -8.66
N LEU A 96 11.20 11.94 -8.30
CA LEU A 96 11.92 11.20 -7.27
C LEU A 96 12.53 9.93 -7.87
N GLU A 97 13.64 9.50 -7.31
CA GLU A 97 14.37 8.28 -7.68
C GLU A 97 14.63 7.40 -6.44
N GLU A 98 15.12 6.18 -6.65
CA GLU A 98 15.53 5.27 -5.57
C GLU A 98 16.48 5.94 -4.58
N GLY A 99 16.17 5.87 -3.30
CA GLY A 99 16.98 6.39 -2.22
C GLY A 99 16.82 7.87 -1.91
N ASP A 100 16.05 8.61 -2.72
CA ASP A 100 15.73 10.01 -2.43
C ASP A 100 15.03 10.17 -1.08
N ARG A 101 15.14 11.37 -0.53
CA ARG A 101 14.57 11.72 0.78
C ARG A 101 13.61 12.89 0.65
N VAL A 102 12.44 12.73 1.24
CA VAL A 102 11.37 13.73 1.23
C VAL A 102 11.09 14.20 2.65
N ALA A 103 11.39 15.46 2.94
CA ALA A 103 11.09 16.05 4.24
C ALA A 103 9.60 16.34 4.41
N ILE A 104 9.02 16.03 5.57
CA ILE A 104 7.66 16.34 5.98
C ILE A 104 7.75 16.93 7.38
N GLY A 105 7.85 18.25 7.49
CA GLY A 105 8.27 18.89 8.74
C GLY A 105 9.66 18.42 9.15
N ARG A 106 9.75 17.78 10.31
CA ARG A 106 11.00 17.20 10.86
C ARG A 106 11.15 15.71 10.50
N LEU A 107 10.11 15.11 9.94
CA LEU A 107 10.16 13.73 9.45
C LEU A 107 10.85 13.69 8.09
N GLU A 108 11.45 12.54 7.80
CA GLU A 108 12.07 12.26 6.52
C GLU A 108 11.57 10.91 5.99
N ALA A 109 10.96 10.92 4.80
CA ALA A 109 10.56 9.72 4.10
C ALA A 109 11.64 9.33 3.08
N GLN A 110 12.12 8.08 3.13
CA GLN A 110 12.98 7.51 2.10
C GLN A 110 12.14 6.92 0.98
N VAL A 111 12.55 7.13 -0.26
CA VAL A 111 11.92 6.55 -1.45
C VAL A 111 12.51 5.18 -1.75
N LEU A 112 11.65 4.17 -1.93
CA LEU A 112 11.99 2.87 -2.50
C LEU A 112 11.34 2.74 -3.88
N PHE A 113 12.12 2.48 -4.91
CA PHE A 113 11.60 2.17 -6.24
C PHE A 113 11.19 0.71 -6.31
N ILE A 114 9.89 0.45 -6.45
CA ILE A 114 9.25 -0.88 -6.40
C ILE A 114 8.37 -1.13 -7.65
N PRO A 115 8.96 -1.06 -8.86
CA PRO A 115 8.21 -1.22 -10.09
C PRO A 115 7.68 -2.66 -10.21
N ALA A 116 6.42 -2.80 -10.56
CA ALA A 116 5.77 -4.06 -10.98
C ALA A 116 4.31 -3.82 -11.34
N HIS A 117 3.50 -3.25 -10.41
CA HIS A 117 2.13 -2.85 -10.69
C HIS A 117 2.11 -1.78 -11.80
N THR A 118 2.92 -0.74 -11.65
CA THR A 118 3.31 0.19 -12.72
C THR A 118 4.83 0.30 -12.80
N ARG A 119 5.36 0.83 -13.91
CA ARG A 119 6.81 1.01 -14.11
C ARG A 119 7.42 2.09 -13.23
N GLY A 120 6.63 3.11 -12.88
CA GLY A 120 7.07 4.22 -12.04
C GLY A 120 6.63 4.09 -10.58
N HIS A 121 6.31 2.88 -10.10
CA HIS A 121 5.82 2.69 -8.75
C HIS A 121 6.93 2.86 -7.69
N ILE A 122 6.65 3.70 -6.67
CA ILE A 122 7.53 3.93 -5.52
C ILE A 122 6.78 3.73 -4.20
N ALA A 123 7.53 3.50 -3.13
CA ALA A 123 7.03 3.55 -1.77
C ALA A 123 7.73 4.64 -0.96
N TYR A 124 7.05 5.17 0.05
CA TYR A 124 7.59 6.13 1.00
C TYR A 124 7.77 5.43 2.35
N VAL A 125 9.02 5.35 2.82
CA VAL A 125 9.39 4.67 4.08
C VAL A 125 9.76 5.71 5.13
N LEU A 126 9.06 5.64 6.27
CA LEU A 126 9.33 6.44 7.46
C LEU A 126 9.62 5.52 8.66
N PRO A 127 10.13 6.02 9.78
CA PRO A 127 10.26 5.21 10.99
C PRO A 127 8.97 4.50 11.37
N GLY A 128 8.98 3.16 11.31
CA GLY A 128 7.83 2.32 11.64
C GLY A 128 6.66 2.32 10.67
N ALA A 129 6.78 2.91 9.47
CA ALA A 129 5.71 2.96 8.47
C ALA A 129 6.21 2.90 7.03
N VAL A 130 5.47 2.24 6.14
CA VAL A 130 5.67 2.26 4.68
C VAL A 130 4.35 2.50 3.97
N PHE A 131 4.35 3.43 3.00
CA PHE A 131 3.24 3.72 2.11
C PHE A 131 3.58 3.16 0.75
N CYS A 132 2.98 2.02 0.38
CA CYS A 132 3.41 1.20 -0.76
C CYS A 132 2.37 1.11 -1.89
N GLY A 133 1.33 1.95 -1.86
CA GLY A 133 0.29 1.99 -2.89
C GLY A 133 -0.22 0.59 -3.23
N ASP A 134 -0.12 0.24 -4.51
CA ASP A 134 -0.64 -0.99 -5.08
C ASP A 134 0.42 -2.08 -5.30
N THR A 135 1.56 -1.99 -4.61
CA THR A 135 2.56 -3.07 -4.67
C THR A 135 2.26 -4.17 -3.65
N LEU A 136 2.20 -3.83 -2.36
CA LEU A 136 1.86 -4.77 -1.28
C LEU A 136 0.49 -4.39 -0.70
N PHE A 137 -0.46 -5.31 -0.75
CA PHE A 137 -1.74 -5.19 -0.04
C PHE A 137 -1.75 -6.05 1.21
N ALA A 138 -2.62 -5.70 2.15
CA ALA A 138 -2.90 -6.56 3.29
C ALA A 138 -3.41 -7.94 2.80
N GLY A 139 -2.57 -8.98 3.00
CA GLY A 139 -2.80 -10.34 2.53
C GLY A 139 -2.70 -10.56 1.01
N GLY A 140 -2.16 -9.61 0.24
CA GLY A 140 -2.09 -9.69 -1.21
C GLY A 140 -1.03 -8.81 -1.86
N CYS A 141 -1.09 -8.69 -3.18
CA CYS A 141 -0.29 -7.74 -3.96
C CYS A 141 -1.05 -7.24 -5.18
N GLY A 142 -0.57 -6.15 -5.79
CA GLY A 142 -1.13 -5.58 -7.01
C GLY A 142 -1.02 -6.48 -8.24
N ARG A 143 -1.84 -6.21 -9.25
CA ARG A 143 -1.71 -6.82 -10.58
C ARG A 143 -0.46 -6.33 -11.28
N LEU A 144 0.08 -7.17 -12.17
CA LEU A 144 1.27 -6.87 -12.95
C LEU A 144 0.88 -6.21 -14.28
N PHE A 145 0.42 -4.95 -14.24
CA PHE A 145 0.00 -4.27 -15.47
C PHE A 145 1.21 -3.89 -16.36
N GLU A 146 2.30 -3.46 -15.74
CA GLU A 146 3.47 -2.96 -16.47
C GLU A 146 4.79 -3.68 -16.09
N GLY A 147 4.72 -4.70 -15.22
CA GLY A 147 5.89 -5.41 -14.73
C GLY A 147 5.80 -6.93 -14.87
N THR A 148 6.76 -7.61 -14.24
CA THR A 148 6.93 -9.06 -14.28
C THR A 148 6.86 -9.67 -12.88
N PRO A 149 6.65 -11.00 -12.73
CA PRO A 149 6.77 -11.68 -11.45
C PRO A 149 8.12 -11.47 -10.76
N ALA A 150 9.21 -11.37 -11.51
CA ALA A 150 10.54 -11.10 -10.96
C ALA A 150 10.62 -9.70 -10.32
N MET A 151 10.05 -8.68 -10.99
CA MET A 151 9.99 -7.32 -10.44
C MET A 151 9.14 -7.26 -9.17
N MET A 152 7.99 -7.92 -9.15
CA MET A 152 7.13 -7.98 -7.95
C MET A 152 7.82 -8.76 -6.82
N HIS A 153 8.52 -9.85 -7.14
CA HIS A 153 9.29 -10.59 -6.15
C HIS A 153 10.39 -9.72 -5.52
N GLU A 154 11.13 -8.98 -6.34
CA GLU A 154 12.14 -8.03 -5.86
C GLU A 154 11.52 -6.96 -4.95
N ALA A 155 10.39 -6.39 -5.35
CA ALA A 155 9.68 -5.39 -4.56
C ALA A 155 9.21 -5.93 -3.19
N LEU A 156 8.55 -7.10 -3.18
CA LEU A 156 7.95 -7.67 -1.97
C LEU A 156 8.96 -8.38 -1.08
N ASN A 157 9.78 -9.27 -1.68
CA ASN A 157 10.57 -10.27 -0.94
C ASN A 157 12.04 -9.87 -0.75
N VAL A 158 12.49 -8.77 -1.39
CA VAL A 158 13.81 -8.20 -1.18
C VAL A 158 13.69 -6.81 -0.57
N LYS A 159 13.10 -5.84 -1.28
CA LYS A 159 13.08 -4.44 -0.84
C LYS A 159 12.18 -4.22 0.37
N LEU A 160 10.87 -4.50 0.27
CA LEU A 160 9.95 -4.32 1.40
C LEU A 160 10.27 -5.31 2.53
N ALA A 161 10.68 -6.54 2.21
CA ALA A 161 11.08 -7.52 3.21
C ALA A 161 12.38 -7.16 3.95
N SER A 162 13.17 -6.18 3.53
CA SER A 162 14.32 -5.68 4.29
C SER A 162 13.93 -4.79 5.48
N LEU A 163 12.70 -4.29 5.51
CA LEU A 163 12.19 -3.45 6.59
C LEU A 163 11.88 -4.29 7.84
N SER A 164 11.81 -3.62 8.99
CA SER A 164 11.50 -4.27 10.28
C SER A 164 10.12 -4.94 10.26
N ASP A 165 10.00 -6.06 10.95
CA ASP A 165 8.73 -6.78 11.15
C ASP A 165 7.63 -5.92 11.75
N ALA A 166 7.98 -4.94 12.60
CA ALA A 166 7.05 -3.99 13.21
C ALA A 166 6.60 -2.87 12.28
N THR A 167 7.17 -2.76 11.05
CA THR A 167 6.79 -1.72 10.09
C THR A 167 5.33 -1.87 9.69
N ARG A 168 4.56 -0.82 9.90
CA ARG A 168 3.15 -0.73 9.49
C ARG A 168 3.06 -0.50 7.99
N VAL A 169 2.24 -1.30 7.32
CA VAL A 169 2.05 -1.30 5.86
C VAL A 169 0.76 -0.57 5.51
N TYR A 170 0.89 0.58 4.87
CA TYR A 170 -0.21 1.41 4.39
C TYR A 170 -0.32 1.25 2.87
N CYS A 171 -1.27 0.44 2.43
CA CYS A 171 -1.53 0.13 1.02
C CYS A 171 -2.69 0.96 0.44
N GLY A 172 -2.87 0.92 -0.89
CA GLY A 172 -3.81 1.77 -1.60
C GLY A 172 -5.28 1.41 -1.40
N HIS A 173 -5.62 0.15 -1.08
CA HIS A 173 -7.00 -0.34 -1.08
C HIS A 173 -7.37 -1.23 0.09
N GLU A 174 -8.66 -1.23 0.45
CA GLU A 174 -9.27 -2.13 1.42
C GLU A 174 -9.70 -3.45 0.76
N TYR A 175 -8.71 -4.27 0.37
CA TYR A 175 -8.93 -5.57 -0.24
C TYR A 175 -8.71 -6.76 0.71
N THR A 176 -8.48 -6.49 1.98
CA THR A 176 -7.95 -7.46 2.96
C THR A 176 -8.80 -8.72 3.03
N GLU A 177 -10.10 -8.61 3.25
CA GLU A 177 -10.96 -9.80 3.37
C GLU A 177 -10.91 -10.68 2.12
N ASN A 178 -11.01 -10.06 0.93
CA ASN A 178 -10.96 -10.81 -0.33
C ASN A 178 -9.58 -11.43 -0.59
N ASN A 179 -8.51 -10.76 -0.16
CA ASN A 179 -7.16 -11.30 -0.26
C ASN A 179 -6.97 -12.51 0.66
N LEU A 180 -7.43 -12.43 1.91
CA LEU A 180 -7.34 -13.54 2.87
C LEU A 180 -8.21 -14.72 2.44
N ARG A 181 -9.41 -14.48 1.86
CA ARG A 181 -10.22 -15.55 1.28
C ARG A 181 -9.45 -16.33 0.21
N PHE A 182 -8.76 -15.61 -0.67
CA PHE A 182 -7.90 -16.25 -1.66
C PHE A 182 -6.74 -17.00 -1.01
N ALA A 183 -6.03 -16.38 -0.07
CA ALA A 183 -4.90 -16.99 0.62
C ALA A 183 -5.29 -18.33 1.27
N LEU A 184 -6.48 -18.41 1.88
CA LEU A 184 -7.02 -19.64 2.48
C LEU A 184 -7.27 -20.77 1.46
N THR A 185 -7.41 -20.48 0.17
CA THR A 185 -7.46 -21.54 -0.86
C THR A 185 -6.11 -22.18 -1.11
N LEU A 186 -5.02 -21.49 -0.75
CA LEU A 186 -3.65 -21.95 -0.95
C LEU A 186 -3.00 -22.48 0.35
N GLU A 187 -3.40 -21.98 1.50
CA GLU A 187 -2.88 -22.39 2.81
C GLU A 187 -4.03 -22.59 3.83
N PRO A 188 -4.95 -23.56 3.60
CA PRO A 188 -6.04 -23.82 4.53
C PRO A 188 -5.59 -24.30 5.93
N GLY A 189 -4.37 -24.85 6.06
CA GLY A 189 -3.77 -25.26 7.33
C GLY A 189 -3.05 -24.15 8.10
N ASN A 190 -2.96 -22.94 7.55
CA ASN A 190 -2.26 -21.82 8.20
C ASN A 190 -3.13 -21.19 9.30
N ALA A 191 -2.83 -21.51 10.57
CA ALA A 191 -3.59 -21.01 11.73
C ALA A 191 -3.55 -19.47 11.84
N ALA A 192 -2.39 -18.83 11.59
CA ALA A 192 -2.27 -17.38 11.65
C ALA A 192 -3.15 -16.69 10.60
N LEU A 193 -3.32 -17.31 9.43
CA LEU A 193 -4.20 -16.82 8.38
C LEU A 193 -5.68 -16.89 8.78
N TRP A 194 -6.10 -17.95 9.44
CA TRP A 194 -7.46 -18.07 9.99
C TRP A 194 -7.73 -17.04 11.09
N GLU A 195 -6.82 -16.88 12.03
CA GLU A 195 -6.93 -15.86 13.09
C GLU A 195 -7.04 -14.44 12.49
N ARG A 196 -6.23 -14.14 11.47
CA ARG A 196 -6.31 -12.87 10.76
C ARG A 196 -7.65 -12.69 10.06
N MET A 197 -8.13 -13.73 9.38
CA MET A 197 -9.45 -13.69 8.71
C MET A 197 -10.58 -13.40 9.71
N GLU A 198 -10.60 -14.05 10.87
CA GLU A 198 -11.62 -13.80 11.90
C GLU A 198 -11.59 -12.36 12.40
N ARG A 199 -10.40 -11.81 12.69
CA ARG A 199 -10.25 -10.41 13.08
C ARG A 199 -10.76 -9.46 12.00
N VAL A 200 -10.38 -9.70 10.75
CA VAL A 200 -10.81 -8.87 9.62
C VAL A 200 -12.32 -8.92 9.44
N ARG A 201 -12.93 -10.09 9.50
CA ARG A 201 -14.40 -10.23 9.44
C ARG A 201 -15.09 -9.48 10.58
N ALA A 202 -14.59 -9.60 11.79
CA ALA A 202 -15.14 -8.87 12.94
C ALA A 202 -15.02 -7.34 12.73
N THR A 203 -13.86 -6.86 12.26
CA THR A 203 -13.63 -5.46 11.94
C THR A 203 -14.59 -4.97 10.84
N ARG A 204 -14.83 -5.78 9.81
CA ARG A 204 -15.67 -5.41 8.66
C ARG A 204 -17.18 -5.66 8.85
N ALA A 205 -17.57 -6.35 9.90
CA ALA A 205 -18.99 -6.71 10.14
C ALA A 205 -19.90 -5.50 10.37
N THR A 206 -19.35 -4.38 10.85
CA THR A 206 -20.08 -3.15 11.17
C THR A 206 -19.91 -2.06 10.14
N VAL A 207 -19.15 -2.31 9.07
CA VAL A 207 -18.85 -1.29 8.05
C VAL A 207 -20.13 -0.69 7.48
N ALA A 208 -20.21 0.64 7.55
CA ALA A 208 -21.23 1.41 6.88
C ALA A 208 -21.26 1.08 5.38
N ARG A 209 -22.45 1.11 4.77
CA ARG A 209 -22.61 0.91 3.32
C ARG A 209 -21.86 1.96 2.50
N ASP A 210 -21.55 3.10 3.12
CA ASP A 210 -20.80 4.20 2.54
C ASP A 210 -19.36 4.16 3.06
N TRP A 211 -18.42 3.83 2.18
CA TRP A 211 -16.99 3.77 2.50
C TRP A 211 -16.44 5.10 3.02
N HIS A 212 -16.92 6.25 2.48
CA HIS A 212 -16.49 7.58 2.95
C HIS A 212 -16.83 7.85 4.42
N ALA A 213 -17.85 7.16 4.94
CA ALA A 213 -18.27 7.26 6.33
C ALA A 213 -17.62 6.21 7.24
N ALA A 214 -16.74 5.34 6.71
CA ALA A 214 -16.11 4.29 7.48
C ALA A 214 -15.30 4.86 8.65
N ALA A 215 -15.58 4.36 9.85
CA ALA A 215 -14.83 4.72 11.06
C ALA A 215 -13.45 4.03 11.04
N GLU A 216 -12.47 4.60 11.76
CA GLU A 216 -11.13 4.01 11.86
C GLU A 216 -11.15 2.54 12.35
N ALA A 217 -12.07 2.22 13.25
CA ALA A 217 -12.24 0.86 13.78
C ALA A 217 -12.73 -0.16 12.73
N GLU A 218 -13.22 0.30 11.59
CA GLU A 218 -13.73 -0.52 10.48
C GLU A 218 -12.71 -0.76 9.38
N MET A 219 -11.52 -0.14 9.49
CA MET A 219 -10.43 -0.21 8.52
C MET A 219 -9.44 -1.29 8.93
N THR A 220 -9.05 -2.17 8.01
CA THR A 220 -8.12 -3.27 8.29
C THR A 220 -6.66 -2.94 7.99
N VAL A 221 -6.42 -1.81 7.34
CA VAL A 221 -5.07 -1.23 7.09
C VAL A 221 -4.78 -0.22 8.19
N PRO A 222 -3.56 -0.16 8.76
CA PRO A 222 -2.37 -0.88 8.34
C PRO A 222 -2.30 -2.31 8.89
N SER A 223 -1.67 -3.20 8.12
CA SER A 223 -1.09 -4.43 8.63
C SER A 223 0.36 -4.19 9.11
N THR A 224 1.09 -5.26 9.47
CA THR A 224 2.53 -5.20 9.71
C THR A 224 3.28 -6.15 8.78
N LEU A 225 4.57 -5.90 8.54
CA LEU A 225 5.37 -6.84 7.74
C LEU A 225 5.46 -8.22 8.37
N ALA A 226 5.46 -8.34 9.71
CA ALA A 226 5.37 -9.63 10.38
C ALA A 226 4.09 -10.38 9.97
N GLU A 227 2.96 -9.68 9.97
CA GLU A 227 1.66 -10.26 9.59
C GLU A 227 1.63 -10.65 8.12
N GLU A 228 2.20 -9.83 7.22
CA GLU A 228 2.31 -10.15 5.80
C GLU A 228 3.18 -11.39 5.56
N ARG A 229 4.34 -11.50 6.22
CA ARG A 229 5.19 -12.70 6.12
C ARG A 229 4.51 -13.96 6.63
N ALA A 230 3.65 -13.84 7.65
CA ALA A 230 2.94 -14.97 8.22
C ALA A 230 1.75 -15.44 7.36
N THR A 231 1.13 -14.55 6.57
CA THR A 231 -0.20 -14.81 6.00
C THR A 231 -0.36 -14.45 4.53
N ASN A 232 0.53 -13.61 3.95
CA ASN A 232 0.40 -13.18 2.56
C ASN A 232 1.01 -14.20 1.59
N PRO A 233 0.25 -14.82 0.69
CA PRO A 233 0.73 -15.88 -0.18
C PRO A 233 1.83 -15.40 -1.16
N PHE A 234 1.92 -14.10 -1.45
CA PHE A 234 2.95 -13.53 -2.32
C PHE A 234 4.31 -13.34 -1.62
N MET A 235 4.34 -13.46 -0.29
CA MET A 235 5.57 -13.43 0.51
C MET A 235 5.94 -14.82 1.07
N ARG A 236 5.21 -15.87 0.70
CA ARG A 236 5.30 -17.22 1.27
C ARG A 236 5.62 -18.31 0.24
N ALA A 237 6.33 -17.95 -0.83
CA ALA A 237 6.72 -18.91 -1.88
C ALA A 237 7.53 -20.13 -1.38
N HIS A 238 8.06 -20.07 -0.15
CA HIS A 238 8.76 -21.15 0.53
C HIS A 238 7.85 -22.13 1.30
N SER A 239 6.56 -21.83 1.44
CA SER A 239 5.61 -22.67 2.17
C SER A 239 5.32 -23.94 1.41
N PRO A 240 5.56 -25.15 2.01
CA PRO A 240 5.28 -26.42 1.35
C PRO A 240 3.80 -26.62 1.01
N GLU A 241 2.89 -26.16 1.90
CA GLU A 241 1.44 -26.25 1.69
C GLU A 241 1.03 -25.38 0.51
N LEU A 242 1.48 -24.12 0.46
CA LEU A 242 1.21 -23.20 -0.65
C LEU A 242 1.70 -23.80 -1.97
N MET A 243 2.94 -24.28 -2.03
CA MET A 243 3.50 -24.90 -3.24
C MET A 243 2.72 -26.14 -3.69
N ALA A 244 2.28 -26.98 -2.74
CA ALA A 244 1.48 -28.19 -3.05
C ALA A 244 0.13 -27.78 -3.65
N ASN A 245 -0.58 -26.80 -3.07
CA ASN A 245 -1.88 -26.35 -3.52
C ASN A 245 -1.82 -25.54 -4.82
N VAL A 246 -0.74 -24.77 -5.06
CA VAL A 246 -0.50 -24.14 -6.36
C VAL A 246 -0.31 -25.19 -7.45
N ARG A 247 0.49 -26.26 -7.20
CA ARG A 247 0.70 -27.34 -8.17
C ARG A 247 -0.53 -28.19 -8.42
N ALA A 248 -1.38 -28.38 -7.42
CA ALA A 248 -2.66 -29.08 -7.59
C ALA A 248 -3.57 -28.34 -8.60
N GLN A 249 -3.51 -27.01 -8.64
CA GLN A 249 -4.28 -26.19 -9.57
C GLN A 249 -3.54 -25.90 -10.88
N LEU A 250 -2.22 -25.81 -10.85
CA LEU A 250 -1.32 -25.55 -11.97
C LEU A 250 -0.18 -26.56 -11.98
N PRO A 251 -0.37 -27.79 -12.54
CA PRO A 251 0.61 -28.89 -12.45
C PRO A 251 2.02 -28.56 -12.94
N ASN A 252 2.14 -27.64 -13.90
CA ASN A 252 3.42 -27.18 -14.47
C ASN A 252 3.95 -25.89 -13.83
N ALA A 253 3.43 -25.47 -12.68
CA ALA A 253 3.91 -24.26 -12.00
C ALA A 253 5.41 -24.44 -11.63
N PRO A 254 6.23 -23.39 -11.84
CA PRO A 254 7.62 -23.39 -11.41
C PRO A 254 7.76 -23.61 -9.89
N THR A 255 8.96 -23.96 -9.45
CA THR A 255 9.27 -24.24 -8.04
C THR A 255 10.17 -23.20 -7.39
N ASP A 256 10.77 -22.35 -8.21
CA ASP A 256 11.54 -21.22 -7.72
C ASP A 256 10.61 -20.12 -7.18
N PRO A 257 11.07 -19.27 -6.25
CA PRO A 257 10.22 -18.26 -5.60
C PRO A 257 9.54 -17.29 -6.55
N VAL A 258 10.22 -16.89 -7.64
CA VAL A 258 9.67 -15.97 -8.65
C VAL A 258 8.55 -16.64 -9.43
N GLY A 259 8.77 -17.87 -9.86
CA GLY A 259 7.78 -18.65 -10.59
C GLY A 259 6.55 -18.99 -9.73
N VAL A 260 6.76 -19.34 -8.45
CA VAL A 260 5.66 -19.57 -7.50
C VAL A 260 4.83 -18.29 -7.32
N LEU A 261 5.46 -17.12 -7.12
CA LEU A 261 4.76 -15.84 -7.04
C LEU A 261 3.93 -15.58 -8.30
N GLY A 262 4.51 -15.79 -9.48
CA GLY A 262 3.80 -15.65 -10.76
C GLY A 262 2.60 -16.57 -10.88
N ALA A 263 2.72 -17.83 -10.45
CA ALA A 263 1.63 -18.80 -10.43
C ALA A 263 0.51 -18.38 -9.45
N VAL A 264 0.87 -17.94 -8.24
CA VAL A 264 -0.08 -17.40 -7.26
C VAL A 264 -0.82 -16.18 -7.83
N ARG A 265 -0.12 -15.26 -8.53
CA ARG A 265 -0.75 -14.09 -9.16
C ARG A 265 -1.74 -14.53 -10.25
N ALA A 266 -1.35 -15.48 -11.10
CA ALA A 266 -2.23 -16.01 -12.15
C ALA A 266 -3.48 -16.71 -11.58
N LEU A 267 -3.40 -17.38 -10.43
CA LEU A 267 -4.55 -17.93 -9.73
C LEU A 267 -5.43 -16.82 -9.14
N LYS A 268 -4.83 -15.80 -8.52
CA LYS A 268 -5.57 -14.67 -7.96
C LYS A 268 -6.30 -13.84 -9.03
N ASP A 269 -5.77 -13.75 -10.24
CA ASP A 269 -6.40 -13.02 -11.35
C ASP A 269 -7.69 -13.69 -11.84
N LYS A 270 -7.89 -14.98 -11.52
CA LYS A 270 -9.08 -15.77 -11.87
C LYS A 270 -10.05 -15.93 -10.69
N PHE A 271 -9.63 -15.58 -9.48
CA PHE A 271 -10.42 -15.65 -8.25
C PHE A 271 -11.37 -14.45 -8.13
#